data_80a551f9ca77bcf527a2b6c35cb9669a
#
_entry.id   80a551f9ca77bcf527a2b6c35cb9669a
#
_cell.length_a   1.000
_cell.length_b   1.000
_cell.length_c   1.000
_cell.angle_alpha   90.00
_cell.angle_beta   90.00
_cell.angle_gamma   90.00
#
_symmetry.space_group_name_H-M   'P 1'
#
loop_
_entity.id
_entity.type
_entity.pdbx_description
1 polymer ?
#
loop_
_entity_poly.entity_id
_entity_poly.type
_entity_poly.pdbx_seq_one_letter_code
_entity_poly.pdbx_strand_id
1 'polypeptide(L)'
;MIIEKSFQLINQRPNKIKMMEWCFIVAVTKIRVDQEKRIQKAKLPAFTDELWLAFDGLTSELTISFQRLNLATTEIKFLFLWLQTRTSFYLRNHFLDKAVKVHLKWDTPIKQFQNTFYRYLYSIGFKSSQINSKKMLLNSTLFANGMTGYLFPEFSIIKHDISTFIEKNYPTFNREINRLSQHFKN
;
A
#
# COMPACT_ATOMS: atom_id res chain seq x y z
N MET A 1 18.81 15.77 0.66
CA MET A 1 18.99 14.55 -0.20
C MET A 1 17.64 14.14 -0.78
N ILE A 2 17.54 13.56 -2.02
CA ILE A 2 16.24 13.23 -2.69
C ILE A 2 15.34 12.38 -1.81
N ILE A 3 15.93 11.41 -1.12
CA ILE A 3 15.22 10.45 -0.28
C ILE A 3 14.60 11.11 0.96
N GLU A 4 15.35 11.96 1.65
CA GLU A 4 14.82 12.71 2.80
C GLU A 4 13.67 13.63 2.38
N LYS A 5 13.80 14.28 1.22
CA LYS A 5 12.76 15.12 0.65
C LYS A 5 11.49 14.31 0.38
N SER A 6 11.59 13.09 -0.16
CA SER A 6 10.44 12.21 -0.38
C SER A 6 9.70 11.87 0.92
N PHE A 7 10.43 11.66 2.03
CA PHE A 7 9.80 11.44 3.35
C PHE A 7 9.23 12.72 3.95
N GLN A 8 9.86 13.86 3.71
CA GLN A 8 9.34 15.17 4.14
C GLN A 8 8.01 15.47 3.44
N LEU A 9 7.88 15.14 2.14
CA LEU A 9 6.67 15.33 1.36
C LEU A 9 5.46 14.55 1.93
N ILE A 10 5.72 13.37 2.44
CA ILE A 10 4.71 12.61 3.18
C ILE A 10 4.77 12.91 4.68
N ASN A 11 5.52 13.97 5.08
CA ASN A 11 5.66 14.50 6.43
C ASN A 11 6.02 13.42 7.48
N GLN A 12 6.82 12.43 7.11
CA GLN A 12 7.31 11.38 8.01
C GLN A 12 8.75 11.64 8.41
N ARG A 13 9.06 11.38 9.69
CA ARG A 13 10.44 11.16 10.11
C ARG A 13 10.71 9.65 9.99
N PRO A 14 11.40 9.21 8.94
CA PRO A 14 11.67 7.79 8.76
C PRO A 14 12.69 7.35 9.82
N ASN A 15 12.49 6.14 10.39
CA ASN A 15 13.58 5.49 11.09
C ASN A 15 14.61 4.96 10.07
N LYS A 16 15.79 4.54 10.56
CA LYS A 16 16.88 4.04 9.69
C LYS A 16 16.44 2.91 8.77
N ILE A 17 15.61 1.98 9.25
CA ILE A 17 15.13 0.84 8.47
C ILE A 17 14.28 1.31 7.28
N LYS A 18 13.32 2.18 7.51
CA LYS A 18 12.48 2.74 6.43
C LYS A 18 13.29 3.55 5.42
N MET A 19 14.31 4.28 5.88
CA MET A 19 15.25 4.96 4.99
C MET A 19 16.00 3.98 4.11
N MET A 20 16.53 2.89 4.69
CA MET A 20 17.26 1.86 3.95
C MET A 20 16.36 1.16 2.93
N GLU A 21 15.14 0.79 3.30
CA GLU A 21 14.16 0.19 2.39
C GLU A 21 13.86 1.12 1.19
N TRP A 22 13.67 2.40 1.46
CA TRP A 22 13.41 3.38 0.39
C TRP A 22 14.63 3.59 -0.50
N CYS A 23 15.83 3.72 0.10
CA CYS A 23 17.07 3.78 -0.64
C CYS A 23 17.25 2.55 -1.54
N PHE A 24 16.96 1.37 -1.00
CA PHE A 24 17.09 0.11 -1.73
C PHE A 24 16.17 0.06 -2.95
N ILE A 25 14.86 0.34 -2.78
CA ILE A 25 13.92 0.27 -3.91
C ILE A 25 14.23 1.31 -4.98
N VAL A 26 14.65 2.52 -4.59
CA VAL A 26 15.06 3.56 -5.54
C VAL A 26 16.33 3.14 -6.27
N ALA A 27 17.34 2.60 -5.58
CA ALA A 27 18.56 2.11 -6.18
C ALA A 27 18.31 0.96 -7.17
N VAL A 28 17.51 -0.04 -6.77
CA VAL A 28 17.13 -1.15 -7.65
C VAL A 28 16.39 -0.64 -8.88
N THR A 29 15.45 0.30 -8.72
CA THR A 29 14.74 0.91 -9.84
C THR A 29 15.71 1.62 -10.79
N LYS A 30 16.65 2.39 -10.25
CA LYS A 30 17.68 3.09 -11.04
C LYS A 30 18.60 2.11 -11.81
N ILE A 31 19.11 1.08 -11.14
CA ILE A 31 19.96 0.05 -11.77
C ILE A 31 19.21 -0.62 -12.92
N ARG A 32 17.94 -0.97 -12.74
CA ARG A 32 17.13 -1.56 -13.81
C ARG A 32 16.97 -0.63 -15.00
N VAL A 33 16.75 0.66 -14.77
CA VAL A 33 16.65 1.68 -15.82
C VAL A 33 17.97 1.80 -16.58
N ASP A 34 19.10 1.79 -15.87
CA ASP A 34 20.45 1.84 -16.49
C ASP A 34 20.78 0.59 -17.31
N GLN A 35 20.13 -0.54 -17.00
CA GLN A 35 20.19 -1.78 -17.77
C GLN A 35 19.08 -1.87 -18.84
N GLU A 36 18.42 -0.77 -19.16
CA GLU A 36 17.30 -0.70 -20.12
C GLU A 36 16.07 -1.54 -19.74
N LYS A 37 16.01 -2.07 -18.51
CA LYS A 37 14.89 -2.88 -17.98
C LYS A 37 13.81 -1.99 -17.38
N ARG A 38 13.12 -1.23 -18.22
CA ARG A 38 12.07 -0.30 -17.79
C ARG A 38 10.79 -1.00 -17.38
N ILE A 39 10.05 -0.36 -16.47
CA ILE A 39 8.71 -0.82 -16.08
C ILE A 39 7.74 -0.52 -17.21
N GLN A 40 7.03 -1.53 -17.69
CA GLN A 40 6.00 -1.37 -18.68
C GLN A 40 4.72 -0.80 -18.02
N LYS A 41 4.09 0.19 -18.64
CA LYS A 41 2.84 0.79 -18.12
C LYS A 41 1.75 -0.26 -17.86
N ALA A 42 1.64 -1.28 -18.71
CA ALA A 42 0.67 -2.37 -18.56
C ALA A 42 0.90 -3.26 -17.32
N LYS A 43 2.05 -3.14 -16.64
CA LYS A 43 2.34 -3.84 -15.39
C LYS A 43 1.90 -3.07 -14.14
N LEU A 44 1.52 -1.81 -14.30
CA LEU A 44 0.95 -1.03 -13.19
C LEU A 44 -0.56 -1.26 -13.10
N PRO A 45 -1.17 -1.18 -11.91
CA PRO A 45 -2.62 -1.25 -11.73
C PRO A 45 -3.36 -0.25 -12.61
N ALA A 46 -4.50 -0.62 -13.18
CA ALA A 46 -5.26 0.23 -14.11
C ALA A 46 -5.66 1.59 -13.52
N PHE A 47 -5.90 1.64 -12.21
CA PHE A 47 -6.26 2.86 -11.47
C PHE A 47 -5.06 3.78 -11.14
N THR A 48 -3.83 3.41 -11.55
CA THR A 48 -2.61 4.16 -11.20
C THR A 48 -2.65 5.61 -11.67
N ASP A 49 -3.11 5.85 -12.89
CA ASP A 49 -3.14 7.21 -13.45
C ASP A 49 -4.12 8.10 -12.66
N GLU A 50 -5.22 7.57 -12.18
CA GLU A 50 -6.19 8.32 -11.39
C GLU A 50 -5.69 8.56 -9.95
N LEU A 51 -5.04 7.57 -9.33
CA LEU A 51 -4.35 7.80 -8.07
C LEU A 51 -3.28 8.89 -8.22
N TRP A 52 -2.50 8.83 -9.30
CA TRP A 52 -1.47 9.82 -9.59
C TRP A 52 -2.04 11.24 -9.63
N LEU A 53 -3.14 11.44 -10.34
CA LEU A 53 -3.84 12.73 -10.43
C LEU A 53 -4.47 13.17 -9.09
N ALA A 54 -5.04 12.22 -8.33
CA ALA A 54 -5.64 12.54 -7.03
C ALA A 54 -4.61 13.09 -6.01
N PHE A 55 -3.33 12.77 -6.21
CA PHE A 55 -2.23 13.21 -5.35
C PHE A 55 -1.31 14.24 -6.01
N ASP A 56 -1.83 15.07 -6.91
CA ASP A 56 -1.10 15.97 -7.79
C ASP A 56 0.06 16.72 -7.11
N GLY A 57 -0.16 17.39 -5.96
CA GLY A 57 0.90 18.11 -5.26
C GLY A 57 2.07 17.21 -4.83
N LEU A 58 1.78 15.98 -4.36
CA LEU A 58 2.81 15.01 -3.98
C LEU A 58 3.53 14.45 -5.22
N THR A 59 2.77 14.11 -6.25
CA THR A 59 3.31 13.47 -7.46
C THR A 59 4.15 14.42 -8.29
N SER A 60 3.80 15.71 -8.33
CA SER A 60 4.61 16.77 -8.94
C SER A 60 5.96 16.90 -8.26
N GLU A 61 5.98 16.94 -6.93
CA GLU A 61 7.22 17.03 -6.15
C GLU A 61 8.08 15.76 -6.29
N LEU A 62 7.46 14.57 -6.34
CA LEU A 62 8.20 13.34 -6.60
C LEU A 62 8.82 13.37 -7.99
N THR A 63 8.09 13.86 -9.01
CA THR A 63 8.59 14.00 -10.37
C THR A 63 9.83 14.89 -10.39
N ILE A 64 9.77 16.08 -9.82
CA ILE A 64 10.90 17.00 -9.74
C ILE A 64 12.09 16.36 -9.02
N SER A 65 11.82 15.63 -7.93
CA SER A 65 12.86 15.01 -7.12
C SER A 65 13.58 13.87 -7.87
N PHE A 66 12.86 13.07 -8.66
CA PHE A 66 13.40 11.91 -9.35
C PHE A 66 13.86 12.15 -10.80
N GLN A 67 13.51 13.29 -11.41
CA GLN A 67 14.05 13.68 -12.72
C GLN A 67 15.59 13.62 -12.76
N ARG A 68 16.25 14.03 -11.67
CA ARG A 68 17.70 13.99 -11.55
C ARG A 68 18.32 12.60 -11.63
N LEU A 69 17.52 11.55 -11.41
CA LEU A 69 17.94 10.15 -11.52
C LEU A 69 17.64 9.55 -12.89
N ASN A 70 17.18 10.36 -13.86
CA ASN A 70 16.78 9.91 -15.19
C ASN A 70 15.71 8.78 -15.16
N LEU A 71 14.81 8.83 -14.17
CA LEU A 71 13.68 7.92 -14.09
C LEU A 71 12.54 8.46 -14.97
N ALA A 72 11.94 7.59 -15.79
CA ALA A 72 10.75 7.95 -16.53
C ALA A 72 9.50 7.99 -15.62
N THR A 73 8.44 8.60 -16.11
CA THR A 73 7.18 8.76 -15.36
C THR A 73 6.64 7.42 -14.84
N THR A 74 6.83 6.32 -15.56
CA THR A 74 6.36 4.99 -15.16
C THR A 74 7.09 4.47 -13.92
N GLU A 75 8.41 4.65 -13.87
CA GLU A 75 9.22 4.29 -12.69
C GLU A 75 8.85 5.15 -11.49
N ILE A 76 8.61 6.45 -11.70
CA ILE A 76 8.20 7.36 -10.62
C ILE A 76 6.79 6.98 -10.11
N LYS A 77 5.87 6.61 -11.00
CA LYS A 77 4.56 6.07 -10.63
C LYS A 77 4.68 4.78 -9.81
N PHE A 78 5.56 3.87 -10.18
CA PHE A 78 5.83 2.68 -9.39
C PHE A 78 6.32 3.03 -7.98
N LEU A 79 7.29 3.95 -7.86
CA LEU A 79 7.78 4.41 -6.56
C LEU A 79 6.68 5.10 -5.73
N PHE A 80 5.80 5.85 -6.36
CA PHE A 80 4.63 6.43 -5.70
C PHE A 80 3.65 5.36 -5.18
N LEU A 81 3.36 4.33 -5.98
CA LEU A 81 2.54 3.20 -5.53
C LEU A 81 3.22 2.43 -4.40
N TRP A 82 4.54 2.28 -4.46
CA TRP A 82 5.30 1.65 -3.37
C TRP A 82 5.17 2.41 -2.05
N LEU A 83 5.15 3.75 -2.06
CA LEU A 83 4.87 4.54 -0.85
C LEU A 83 3.50 4.18 -0.24
N GLN A 84 2.52 3.87 -1.07
CA GLN A 84 1.17 3.50 -0.64
C GLN A 84 1.08 2.10 -0.01
N THR A 85 2.11 1.28 -0.08
CA THR A 85 2.18 0.02 0.68
C THR A 85 2.42 0.25 2.18
N ARG A 86 2.51 1.49 2.64
CA ARG A 86 2.80 1.87 4.02
C ARG A 86 1.57 2.44 4.70
N THR A 87 1.15 1.84 5.81
CA THR A 87 0.04 2.35 6.63
C THR A 87 0.22 3.84 6.97
N SER A 88 1.45 4.23 7.27
CA SER A 88 1.79 5.61 7.61
C SER A 88 1.55 6.63 6.48
N PHE A 89 1.52 6.19 5.22
CA PHE A 89 1.16 7.05 4.08
C PHE A 89 -0.28 7.59 4.24
N TYR A 90 -1.19 6.73 4.62
CA TYR A 90 -2.63 7.06 4.71
C TYR A 90 -3.03 7.75 6.02
N LEU A 91 -2.19 7.69 7.06
CA LEU A 91 -2.48 8.34 8.35
C LEU A 91 -2.43 9.87 8.29
N ARG A 92 -2.36 10.46 7.10
CA ARG A 92 -2.17 11.90 6.90
C ARG A 92 -3.21 12.55 6.02
N ASN A 93 -3.49 13.82 6.39
CA ASN A 93 -4.01 14.91 5.56
C ASN A 93 -4.90 14.48 4.38
N HIS A 94 -6.02 13.82 4.63
CA HIS A 94 -6.94 13.41 3.57
C HIS A 94 -6.37 12.41 2.54
N PHE A 95 -5.16 11.86 2.76
CA PHE A 95 -4.58 10.89 1.83
C PHE A 95 -5.44 9.62 1.76
N LEU A 96 -5.92 9.16 2.91
CA LEU A 96 -6.84 8.03 2.94
C LEU A 96 -8.11 8.35 2.14
N ASP A 97 -8.71 9.52 2.34
CA ASP A 97 -9.96 9.91 1.65
C ASP A 97 -9.77 10.00 0.12
N LYS A 98 -8.63 10.53 -0.33
CA LYS A 98 -8.27 10.55 -1.75
C LYS A 98 -8.15 9.15 -2.33
N ALA A 99 -7.42 8.24 -1.64
CA ALA A 99 -7.28 6.86 -2.07
C ALA A 99 -8.63 6.13 -2.09
N VAL A 100 -9.44 6.27 -1.02
CA VAL A 100 -10.78 5.66 -0.93
C VAL A 100 -11.67 6.07 -2.11
N LYS A 101 -11.67 7.34 -2.50
CA LYS A 101 -12.46 7.82 -3.64
C LYS A 101 -12.08 7.14 -4.95
N VAL A 102 -10.78 7.00 -5.22
CA VAL A 102 -10.30 6.34 -6.43
C VAL A 102 -10.65 4.84 -6.40
N HIS A 103 -10.36 4.16 -5.28
CA HIS A 103 -10.66 2.73 -5.16
C HIS A 103 -12.16 2.43 -5.19
N LEU A 104 -13.01 3.35 -4.69
CA LEU A 104 -14.47 3.24 -4.78
C LEU A 104 -14.94 3.36 -6.24
N LYS A 105 -14.42 4.34 -6.98
CA LYS A 105 -14.77 4.58 -8.38
C LYS A 105 -14.40 3.39 -9.28
N TRP A 106 -13.27 2.75 -9.00
CA TRP A 106 -12.77 1.60 -9.76
C TRP A 106 -13.25 0.25 -9.23
N ASP A 107 -14.07 0.24 -8.17
CA ASP A 107 -14.53 -0.98 -7.46
C ASP A 107 -13.40 -2.01 -7.26
N THR A 108 -12.28 -1.53 -6.76
CA THR A 108 -11.08 -2.35 -6.64
C THR A 108 -11.25 -3.46 -5.61
N PRO A 109 -10.52 -4.60 -5.74
CA PRO A 109 -10.49 -5.64 -4.71
C PRO A 109 -10.14 -5.11 -3.31
N ILE A 110 -9.33 -4.05 -3.20
CA ILE A 110 -9.04 -3.38 -1.92
C ILE A 110 -10.33 -2.84 -1.29
N LYS A 111 -11.19 -2.21 -2.10
CA LYS A 111 -12.46 -1.66 -1.62
C LYS A 111 -13.46 -2.75 -1.27
N GLN A 112 -13.54 -3.79 -2.08
CA GLN A 112 -14.39 -4.97 -1.82
C GLN A 112 -13.94 -5.66 -0.52
N PHE A 113 -12.63 -5.86 -0.34
CA PHE A 113 -12.05 -6.40 0.89
C PHE A 113 -12.39 -5.53 2.10
N GLN A 114 -12.25 -4.21 2.02
CA GLN A 114 -12.62 -3.28 3.08
C GLN A 114 -14.09 -3.46 3.50
N ASN A 115 -15.00 -3.50 2.53
CA ASN A 115 -16.43 -3.65 2.80
C ASN A 115 -16.75 -4.99 3.48
N THR A 116 -16.13 -6.08 3.02
CA THR A 116 -16.32 -7.41 3.61
C THR A 116 -15.74 -7.50 5.01
N PHE A 117 -14.56 -6.89 5.23
CA PHE A 117 -13.94 -6.83 6.55
C PHE A 117 -14.84 -6.12 7.58
N TYR A 118 -15.44 -4.98 7.21
CA TYR A 118 -16.36 -4.29 8.12
C TYR A 118 -17.63 -5.10 8.39
N ARG A 119 -18.22 -5.72 7.35
CA ARG A 119 -19.38 -6.62 7.57
C ARG A 119 -19.04 -7.75 8.54
N TYR A 120 -17.85 -8.34 8.42
CA TYR A 120 -17.38 -9.36 9.35
C TYR A 120 -17.25 -8.82 10.78
N LEU A 121 -16.62 -7.66 10.99
CA LEU A 121 -16.52 -7.07 12.32
C LEU A 121 -17.89 -6.86 12.97
N TYR A 122 -18.87 -6.38 12.23
CA TYR A 122 -20.24 -6.26 12.71
C TYR A 122 -20.88 -7.61 13.04
N SER A 123 -20.66 -8.63 12.22
CA SER A 123 -21.23 -9.97 12.43
C SER A 123 -20.70 -10.67 13.69
N ILE A 124 -19.48 -10.35 14.12
CA ILE A 124 -18.88 -10.89 15.35
C ILE A 124 -19.10 -9.98 16.58
N GLY A 125 -19.97 -8.97 16.45
CA GLY A 125 -20.48 -8.18 17.56
C GLY A 125 -19.73 -6.88 17.86
N PHE A 126 -18.81 -6.42 17.00
CA PHE A 126 -18.21 -5.09 17.20
C PHE A 126 -19.25 -3.99 17.01
N LYS A 127 -19.31 -3.08 17.96
CA LYS A 127 -20.20 -1.90 17.88
C LYS A 127 -19.62 -0.84 16.95
N SER A 128 -20.48 -0.08 16.28
CA SER A 128 -20.08 1.02 15.39
C SER A 128 -19.14 2.03 16.06
N SER A 129 -19.34 2.32 17.35
CA SER A 129 -18.49 3.23 18.13
C SER A 129 -17.04 2.70 18.26
N GLN A 130 -16.88 1.40 18.48
CA GLN A 130 -15.57 0.75 18.59
C GLN A 130 -14.83 0.75 17.24
N ILE A 131 -15.55 0.47 16.15
CA ILE A 131 -15.01 0.51 14.81
C ILE A 131 -14.62 1.93 14.42
N ASN A 132 -15.51 2.92 14.66
CA ASN A 132 -15.27 4.31 14.30
C ASN A 132 -14.06 4.91 15.02
N SER A 133 -13.82 4.55 16.29
CA SER A 133 -12.65 5.02 17.05
C SER A 133 -11.32 4.55 16.44
N LYS A 134 -11.30 3.47 15.66
CA LYS A 134 -10.11 2.90 15.03
C LYS A 134 -10.15 2.94 13.50
N LYS A 135 -11.20 3.50 12.92
CA LYS A 135 -11.51 3.44 11.49
C LYS A 135 -10.35 3.92 10.60
N MET A 136 -9.73 5.03 10.99
CA MET A 136 -8.60 5.59 10.23
C MET A 136 -7.42 4.61 10.19
N LEU A 137 -7.04 4.03 11.32
CA LEU A 137 -5.95 3.06 11.39
C LEU A 137 -6.28 1.77 10.64
N LEU A 138 -7.48 1.24 10.83
CA LEU A 138 -7.96 0.03 10.14
C LEU A 138 -7.93 0.22 8.62
N ASN A 139 -8.53 1.29 8.12
CA ASN A 139 -8.54 1.58 6.69
C ASN A 139 -7.13 1.77 6.15
N SER A 140 -6.29 2.54 6.84
CA SER A 140 -4.91 2.77 6.42
C SER A 140 -4.14 1.46 6.30
N THR A 141 -4.34 0.53 7.22
CA THR A 141 -3.71 -0.80 7.20
C THR A 141 -4.26 -1.67 6.08
N LEU A 142 -5.58 -1.68 5.87
CA LEU A 142 -6.23 -2.44 4.79
C LEU A 142 -5.74 -1.96 3.41
N PHE A 143 -5.70 -0.64 3.20
CA PHE A 143 -5.25 -0.07 1.93
C PHE A 143 -3.77 -0.34 1.69
N ALA A 144 -2.92 -0.18 2.69
CA ALA A 144 -1.49 -0.46 2.56
C ALA A 144 -1.21 -1.93 2.20
N ASN A 145 -1.88 -2.87 2.89
CA ASN A 145 -1.76 -4.30 2.60
C ASN A 145 -2.33 -4.66 1.22
N GLY A 146 -3.45 -4.06 0.84
CA GLY A 146 -4.03 -4.23 -0.48
C GLY A 146 -3.10 -3.74 -1.59
N MET A 147 -2.48 -2.58 -1.43
CA MET A 147 -1.49 -2.06 -2.37
C MET A 147 -0.24 -2.95 -2.45
N THR A 148 0.19 -3.53 -1.32
CA THR A 148 1.28 -4.53 -1.31
C THR A 148 0.90 -5.74 -2.17
N GLY A 149 -0.30 -6.27 -2.05
CA GLY A 149 -0.79 -7.38 -2.88
C GLY A 149 -0.85 -7.05 -4.37
N TYR A 150 -1.14 -5.81 -4.75
CA TYR A 150 -1.11 -5.37 -6.15
C TYR A 150 0.31 -5.28 -6.73
N LEU A 151 1.24 -4.72 -5.97
CA LEU A 151 2.61 -4.51 -6.45
C LEU A 151 3.45 -5.77 -6.40
N PHE A 152 3.13 -6.67 -5.48
CA PHE A 152 3.92 -7.85 -5.20
C PHE A 152 3.02 -9.10 -5.08
N PRO A 153 2.35 -9.50 -6.18
CA PRO A 153 1.42 -10.65 -6.14
C PRO A 153 2.11 -11.97 -5.75
N GLU A 154 3.41 -12.07 -6.00
CA GLU A 154 4.21 -13.27 -5.69
C GLU A 154 4.70 -13.32 -4.22
N PHE A 155 4.50 -12.26 -3.43
CA PHE A 155 4.73 -12.31 -1.98
C PHE A 155 3.82 -13.31 -1.26
N SER A 156 2.91 -13.95 -1.99
CA SER A 156 2.15 -15.12 -1.50
C SER A 156 3.05 -16.30 -1.10
N ILE A 157 4.30 -16.37 -1.58
CA ILE A 157 5.27 -17.43 -1.23
C ILE A 157 5.73 -17.27 0.22
N ILE A 158 5.94 -16.05 0.72
CA ILE A 158 6.23 -15.77 2.13
C ILE A 158 5.04 -16.17 3.03
N LYS A 159 3.84 -16.25 2.48
CA LYS A 159 2.63 -16.68 3.18
C LYS A 159 2.76 -18.06 3.82
N HIS A 160 3.47 -19.00 3.22
CA HIS A 160 3.52 -20.37 3.72
C HIS A 160 4.34 -20.46 5.01
N ASP A 161 5.50 -19.85 5.07
CA ASP A 161 6.37 -19.88 6.26
C ASP A 161 5.79 -19.05 7.42
N ILE A 162 5.26 -17.85 7.11
CA ILE A 162 4.58 -17.02 8.10
C ILE A 162 3.28 -17.69 8.58
N SER A 163 2.52 -18.31 7.70
CA SER A 163 1.28 -19.03 8.03
C SER A 163 1.57 -20.19 8.97
N THR A 164 2.59 -20.99 8.69
CA THR A 164 3.04 -22.11 9.53
C THR A 164 3.55 -21.60 10.90
N PHE A 165 4.29 -20.50 10.90
CA PHE A 165 4.76 -19.87 12.14
C PHE A 165 3.59 -19.37 13.01
N ILE A 166 2.61 -18.69 12.41
CA ILE A 166 1.42 -18.18 13.10
C ILE A 166 0.57 -19.33 13.62
N GLU A 167 0.36 -20.37 12.83
CA GLU A 167 -0.40 -21.55 13.22
C GLU A 167 0.19 -22.23 14.45
N LYS A 168 1.51 -22.38 14.47
CA LYS A 168 2.24 -23.03 15.56
C LYS A 168 2.29 -22.18 16.84
N ASN A 169 2.52 -20.87 16.72
CA ASN A 169 2.79 -20.01 17.87
C ASN A 169 1.56 -19.19 18.32
N TYR A 170 0.59 -19.00 17.44
CA TYR A 170 -0.62 -18.18 17.69
C TYR A 170 -1.89 -18.87 17.17
N PRO A 171 -2.25 -20.06 17.67
CA PRO A 171 -3.34 -20.88 17.11
C PRO A 171 -4.72 -20.19 17.17
N THR A 172 -4.97 -19.38 18.19
CA THR A 172 -6.22 -18.62 18.31
C THR A 172 -6.31 -17.55 17.21
N PHE A 173 -5.26 -16.80 16.98
CA PHE A 173 -5.18 -15.78 15.93
C PHE A 173 -5.31 -16.41 14.54
N ASN A 174 -4.65 -17.56 14.30
CA ASN A 174 -4.77 -18.30 13.05
C ASN A 174 -6.21 -18.77 12.78
N ARG A 175 -6.92 -19.21 13.82
CA ARG A 175 -8.33 -19.61 13.73
C ARG A 175 -9.22 -18.45 13.30
N GLU A 176 -9.01 -17.26 13.84
CA GLU A 176 -9.77 -16.07 13.48
C GLU A 176 -9.46 -15.58 12.06
N ILE A 177 -8.20 -15.64 11.64
CA ILE A 177 -7.81 -15.33 10.24
C ILE A 177 -8.46 -16.33 9.27
N ASN A 178 -8.49 -17.62 9.60
CA ASN A 178 -9.11 -18.63 8.74
C ASN A 178 -10.64 -18.45 8.66
N ARG A 179 -11.29 -18.06 9.75
CA ARG A 179 -12.71 -17.67 9.75
C ARG A 179 -12.96 -16.46 8.84
N LEU A 180 -12.14 -15.41 8.95
CA LEU A 180 -12.16 -14.27 8.05
C LEU A 180 -12.01 -14.71 6.59
N SER A 181 -11.01 -15.55 6.30
CA SER A 181 -10.74 -16.04 4.95
C SER A 181 -11.90 -16.82 4.34
N GLN A 182 -12.66 -17.58 5.15
CA GLN A 182 -13.84 -18.30 4.67
C GLN A 182 -14.99 -17.35 4.28
N HIS A 183 -15.15 -16.23 4.99
CA HIS A 183 -16.13 -15.20 4.63
C HIS A 183 -15.81 -14.45 3.33
N PHE A 184 -14.56 -14.51 2.86
CA PHE A 184 -14.16 -13.89 1.58
C PHE A 184 -14.30 -14.82 0.38
N LYS A 185 -14.54 -16.12 0.60
CA LYS A 185 -14.68 -17.12 -0.47
C LYS A 185 -16.15 -17.35 -0.90
N ASN A 186 -17.09 -16.86 -0.12
CA ASN A 186 -18.53 -16.88 -0.39
C ASN A 186 -19.04 -15.49 -0.73
#